data_9e7c3403d12fbdb1e54a0c2c71809d84
#
_entry.id   9e7c3403d12fbdb1e54a0c2c71809d84
#
_cell.length_a   1.000
_cell.length_b   1.000
_cell.length_c   1.000
_cell.angle_alpha   90.00
_cell.angle_beta   90.00
_cell.angle_gamma   90.00
#
_symmetry.space_group_name_H-M   'P 1'
#
loop_
_entity.id
_entity.type
_entity.pdbx_description
1 polymer ?
#
loop_
_entity_poly.entity_id
_entity_poly.type
_entity_poly.pdbx_seq_one_letter_code
_entity_poly.pdbx_strand_id
1 'polypeptide(L)'
;EGDEEMKWWTSIDRGVMPGSSSSHHLHTLPGLVIAIREMKVYGKAYAEQTISNAKALGRALDEEGVDVEAKEFGFTESHQLAVRVTRFGEAKTIARQLAEQNIICNYNQLPGDPDPRYPSGLRLGVQEMTRMGMKESEMGEIAQLMGDVMKGKDVLQQVGRLREQFTEVQFC
;
A
#
# COMPACT_ATOMS: atom_id res chain seq x y z
N GLU A 1 -17.36 -35.22 17.76
CA GLU A 1 -17.32 -33.93 16.99
C GLU A 1 -17.24 -32.75 17.95
N GLY A 2 -18.11 -32.65 18.98
CA GLY A 2 -18.10 -31.51 19.92
C GLY A 2 -16.82 -31.36 20.77
N ASP A 3 -16.19 -32.47 21.15
CA ASP A 3 -14.96 -32.46 21.96
C ASP A 3 -13.71 -32.00 21.19
N GLU A 4 -13.65 -32.21 19.88
CA GLU A 4 -12.57 -31.71 19.03
C GLU A 4 -12.71 -30.19 18.79
N GLU A 5 -13.90 -29.72 18.53
CA GLU A 5 -14.19 -28.30 18.35
C GLU A 5 -13.83 -27.50 19.61
N MET A 6 -14.16 -28.01 20.79
CA MET A 6 -13.81 -27.38 22.06
C MET A 6 -12.29 -27.33 22.31
N LYS A 7 -11.53 -28.33 21.84
CA LYS A 7 -10.05 -28.30 21.92
C LYS A 7 -9.43 -27.20 21.08
N TRP A 8 -9.94 -26.96 19.85
CA TRP A 8 -9.46 -25.89 18.99
C TRP A 8 -9.71 -24.52 19.61
N TRP A 9 -10.89 -24.24 20.12
CA TRP A 9 -11.21 -22.99 20.81
C TRP A 9 -10.31 -22.74 22.00
N THR A 10 -10.10 -23.73 22.85
CA THR A 10 -9.20 -23.61 24.00
C THR A 10 -7.75 -23.34 23.57
N SER A 11 -7.30 -23.94 22.49
CA SER A 11 -5.95 -23.73 21.97
C SER A 11 -5.78 -22.33 21.39
N ILE A 12 -6.81 -21.82 20.68
CA ILE A 12 -6.83 -20.44 20.17
C ILE A 12 -6.80 -19.43 21.31
N ASP A 13 -7.67 -19.60 22.32
CA ASP A 13 -7.70 -18.71 23.49
C ASP A 13 -6.36 -18.66 24.22
N ARG A 14 -5.74 -19.82 24.46
CA ARG A 14 -4.42 -19.89 25.08
C ARG A 14 -3.31 -19.35 24.18
N GLY A 15 -3.43 -19.50 22.87
CA GLY A 15 -2.51 -18.92 21.90
C GLY A 15 -2.58 -17.40 21.89
N VAL A 16 -3.77 -16.84 22.05
CA VAL A 16 -3.97 -15.39 22.14
C VAL A 16 -3.51 -14.87 23.51
N MET A 17 -4.03 -15.42 24.60
CA MET A 17 -3.69 -15.00 25.96
C MET A 17 -3.59 -16.22 26.90
N PRO A 18 -2.43 -16.46 27.58
CA PRO A 18 -1.23 -15.60 27.62
C PRO A 18 -0.14 -15.91 26.58
N GLY A 19 -0.43 -16.68 25.53
CA GLY A 19 0.57 -17.19 24.59
C GLY A 19 1.27 -16.07 23.81
N SER A 20 0.52 -15.20 23.12
CA SER A 20 1.05 -14.13 22.30
C SER A 20 0.82 -12.73 22.88
N SER A 21 -0.11 -12.58 23.82
CA SER A 21 -0.33 -11.33 24.54
C SER A 21 -0.56 -11.57 26.02
N SER A 22 -0.26 -10.56 26.87
CA SER A 22 -0.37 -10.68 28.32
C SER A 22 -1.30 -9.66 28.95
N SER A 23 -1.68 -8.60 28.25
CA SER A 23 -2.52 -7.54 28.77
C SER A 23 -3.34 -6.84 27.68
N HIS A 24 -4.40 -6.17 28.10
CA HIS A 24 -5.24 -5.38 27.23
C HIS A 24 -4.56 -4.06 26.86
N HIS A 25 -4.57 -3.72 25.58
CA HIS A 25 -4.06 -2.44 25.08
C HIS A 25 -5.20 -1.41 25.01
N LEU A 26 -5.78 -1.08 26.18
CA LEU A 26 -6.96 -0.21 26.28
C LEU A 26 -6.74 1.18 25.69
N HIS A 27 -5.51 1.68 25.66
CA HIS A 27 -5.16 2.97 25.06
C HIS A 27 -5.43 3.05 23.56
N THR A 28 -5.56 1.91 22.87
CA THR A 28 -5.91 1.88 21.43
C THR A 28 -7.40 2.08 21.17
N LEU A 29 -8.27 1.81 22.17
CA LEU A 29 -9.72 1.89 22.02
C LEU A 29 -10.22 3.31 21.70
N PRO A 30 -9.75 4.40 22.36
CA PRO A 30 -10.13 5.75 21.96
C PRO A 30 -9.80 6.07 20.51
N GLY A 31 -8.63 5.67 20.04
CA GLY A 31 -8.23 5.83 18.63
C GLY A 31 -9.15 5.06 17.67
N LEU A 32 -9.53 3.84 18.03
CA LEU A 32 -10.50 3.05 17.25
C LEU A 32 -11.88 3.73 17.17
N VAL A 33 -12.37 4.29 18.29
CA VAL A 33 -13.65 5.01 18.32
C VAL A 33 -13.62 6.23 17.40
N ILE A 34 -12.51 6.99 17.40
CA ILE A 34 -12.33 8.13 16.51
C ILE A 34 -12.33 7.65 15.04
N ALA A 35 -11.53 6.65 14.70
CA ALA A 35 -11.45 6.11 13.36
C ALA A 35 -12.81 5.60 12.85
N ILE A 36 -13.60 4.92 13.70
CA ILE A 36 -14.95 4.48 13.34
C ILE A 36 -15.87 5.68 13.04
N ARG A 37 -15.77 6.75 13.82
CA ARG A 37 -16.58 7.97 13.61
C ARG A 37 -16.18 8.67 12.30
N GLU A 38 -14.90 8.80 12.03
CA GLU A 38 -14.39 9.34 10.76
C GLU A 38 -14.88 8.51 9.57
N MET A 39 -14.75 7.19 9.64
CA MET A 39 -15.22 6.28 8.58
C MET A 39 -16.74 6.35 8.39
N LYS A 40 -17.52 6.58 9.45
CA LYS A 40 -18.97 6.76 9.32
C LYS A 40 -19.34 8.04 8.54
N VAL A 41 -18.55 9.10 8.66
CA VAL A 41 -18.80 10.40 8.02
C VAL A 41 -18.15 10.47 6.64
N TYR A 42 -16.88 10.10 6.55
CA TYR A 42 -16.04 10.33 5.36
C TYR A 42 -15.73 9.05 4.57
N GLY A 43 -15.99 7.86 5.12
CA GLY A 43 -15.48 6.59 4.59
C GLY A 43 -15.85 6.34 3.13
N LYS A 44 -17.07 6.74 2.69
CA LYS A 44 -17.49 6.60 1.30
C LYS A 44 -16.62 7.47 0.37
N ALA A 45 -16.52 8.76 0.64
CA ALA A 45 -15.75 9.69 -0.17
C ALA A 45 -14.25 9.35 -0.17
N TYR A 46 -13.72 8.93 0.97
CA TYR A 46 -12.34 8.47 1.11
C TYR A 46 -12.07 7.21 0.27
N ALA A 47 -12.96 6.23 0.32
CA ALA A 47 -12.82 5.00 -0.45
C ALA A 47 -12.90 5.26 -1.97
N GLU A 48 -13.87 6.08 -2.41
CA GLU A 48 -14.03 6.47 -3.81
C GLU A 48 -12.77 7.18 -4.34
N GLN A 49 -12.24 8.16 -3.59
CA GLN A 49 -11.02 8.86 -3.98
C GLN A 49 -9.80 7.92 -3.96
N THR A 50 -9.71 7.01 -3.00
CA THR A 50 -8.63 6.04 -2.92
C THR A 50 -8.61 5.12 -4.15
N ILE A 51 -9.76 4.62 -4.58
CA ILE A 51 -9.88 3.78 -5.78
C ILE A 51 -9.53 4.58 -7.04
N SER A 52 -10.01 5.82 -7.14
CA SER A 52 -9.68 6.72 -8.26
C SER A 52 -8.18 6.98 -8.36
N ASN A 53 -7.53 7.26 -7.24
CA ASN A 53 -6.10 7.46 -7.15
C ASN A 53 -5.32 6.19 -7.54
N ALA A 54 -5.74 5.02 -7.04
CA ALA A 54 -5.09 3.77 -7.40
C ALA A 54 -5.18 3.49 -8.91
N LYS A 55 -6.34 3.70 -9.52
CA LYS A 55 -6.51 3.56 -10.98
C LYS A 55 -5.66 4.58 -11.76
N ALA A 56 -5.56 5.82 -11.27
CA ALA A 56 -4.73 6.84 -11.89
C ALA A 56 -3.23 6.49 -11.81
N LEU A 57 -2.77 6.04 -10.65
CA LEU A 57 -1.39 5.57 -10.47
C LEU A 57 -1.08 4.38 -11.38
N GLY A 58 -2.01 3.40 -11.49
CA GLY A 58 -1.85 2.24 -12.36
C GLY A 58 -1.68 2.63 -13.83
N ARG A 59 -2.52 3.54 -14.33
CA ARG A 59 -2.41 4.06 -15.71
C ARG A 59 -1.09 4.80 -15.94
N ALA A 60 -0.73 5.68 -15.03
CA ALA A 60 0.49 6.47 -15.17
C ALA A 60 1.76 5.61 -15.11
N LEU A 61 1.79 4.58 -14.26
CA LEU A 61 2.91 3.62 -14.21
C LEU A 61 3.00 2.80 -15.51
N ASP A 62 1.87 2.38 -16.08
CA ASP A 62 1.84 1.69 -17.37
C ASP A 62 2.36 2.59 -18.51
N GLU A 63 2.00 3.87 -18.51
CA GLU A 63 2.53 4.88 -19.45
C GLU A 63 4.04 5.09 -19.30
N GLU A 64 4.57 5.02 -18.07
CA GLU A 64 6.02 5.02 -17.79
C GLU A 64 6.72 3.71 -18.18
N GLY A 65 5.97 2.72 -18.66
CA GLY A 65 6.44 1.42 -19.11
C GLY A 65 6.70 0.43 -17.98
N VAL A 66 6.09 0.63 -16.83
CA VAL A 66 6.05 -0.36 -15.75
C VAL A 66 4.91 -1.34 -16.05
N ASP A 67 5.17 -2.63 -15.91
CA ASP A 67 4.17 -3.68 -16.14
C ASP A 67 3.24 -3.76 -14.92
N VAL A 68 2.01 -3.27 -15.05
CA VAL A 68 1.00 -3.25 -13.99
C VAL A 68 0.05 -4.42 -14.16
N GLU A 69 -0.08 -5.23 -13.10
CA GLU A 69 -0.98 -6.40 -13.12
C GLU A 69 -2.46 -5.96 -13.28
N ALA A 70 -3.27 -6.87 -13.84
CA ALA A 70 -4.71 -6.69 -14.05
C ALA A 70 -5.09 -5.44 -14.89
N LYS A 71 -4.24 -5.01 -15.80
CA LYS A 71 -4.47 -3.87 -16.70
C LYS A 71 -5.79 -4.01 -17.48
N GLU A 72 -6.08 -5.21 -18.00
CA GLU A 72 -7.31 -5.52 -18.75
C GLU A 72 -8.59 -5.40 -17.91
N PHE A 73 -8.47 -5.43 -16.58
CA PHE A 73 -9.58 -5.24 -15.63
C PHE A 73 -9.61 -3.84 -15.01
N GLY A 74 -8.84 -2.88 -15.56
CA GLY A 74 -8.77 -1.51 -15.06
C GLY A 74 -7.85 -1.34 -13.85
N PHE A 75 -6.83 -2.22 -13.73
CA PHE A 75 -5.76 -2.22 -12.73
C PHE A 75 -6.19 -2.68 -11.33
N THR A 76 -7.26 -2.12 -10.77
CA THR A 76 -7.70 -2.42 -9.41
C THR A 76 -9.09 -1.89 -9.12
N GLU A 77 -9.79 -2.51 -8.18
CA GLU A 77 -11.00 -1.99 -7.52
C GLU A 77 -10.75 -1.75 -6.02
N SER A 78 -9.49 -1.56 -5.63
CA SER A 78 -9.09 -1.34 -4.25
C SER A 78 -8.05 -0.21 -4.14
N HIS A 79 -7.43 -0.08 -2.96
CA HIS A 79 -6.34 0.85 -2.70
C HIS A 79 -4.97 0.36 -3.19
N GLN A 80 -4.88 -0.89 -3.63
CA GLN A 80 -3.61 -1.55 -3.94
C GLN A 80 -3.41 -1.75 -5.44
N LEU A 81 -2.14 -1.67 -5.84
CA LEU A 81 -1.63 -2.09 -7.14
C LEU A 81 -0.52 -3.12 -6.94
N ALA A 82 -0.42 -4.03 -7.88
CA ALA A 82 0.71 -4.94 -8.03
C ALA A 82 1.43 -4.61 -9.35
N VAL A 83 2.73 -4.40 -9.29
CA VAL A 83 3.51 -4.02 -10.47
C VAL A 83 4.73 -4.90 -10.59
N ARG A 84 5.02 -5.38 -11.80
CA ARG A 84 6.18 -6.21 -12.12
C ARG A 84 7.37 -5.32 -12.50
N VAL A 85 8.49 -5.50 -11.82
CA VAL A 85 9.67 -4.64 -11.99
C VAL A 85 10.90 -5.36 -12.51
N THR A 86 10.77 -6.61 -12.93
CA THR A 86 11.90 -7.45 -13.37
C THR A 86 12.71 -6.87 -14.52
N ARG A 87 12.08 -6.04 -15.39
CA ARG A 87 12.81 -5.35 -16.49
C ARG A 87 13.77 -4.26 -15.97
N PHE A 88 13.59 -3.78 -14.75
CA PHE A 88 14.43 -2.76 -14.12
C PHE A 88 15.43 -3.35 -13.13
N GLY A 89 15.19 -4.57 -12.63
CA GLY A 89 16.05 -5.26 -11.70
C GLY A 89 15.29 -6.19 -10.75
N GLU A 90 15.98 -6.63 -9.70
CA GLU A 90 15.39 -7.42 -8.64
C GLU A 90 14.43 -6.54 -7.79
N ALA A 91 13.22 -7.02 -7.51
CA ALA A 91 12.19 -6.24 -6.82
C ALA A 91 12.64 -5.73 -5.44
N LYS A 92 13.40 -6.52 -4.70
CA LYS A 92 13.98 -6.11 -3.41
C LYS A 92 14.97 -4.95 -3.56
N THR A 93 15.77 -4.97 -4.61
CA THR A 93 16.74 -3.89 -4.91
C THR A 93 16.00 -2.62 -5.33
N ILE A 94 15.00 -2.74 -6.21
CA ILE A 94 14.16 -1.60 -6.63
C ILE A 94 13.41 -0.98 -5.44
N ALA A 95 12.80 -1.81 -4.57
CA ALA A 95 12.13 -1.30 -3.37
C ALA A 95 13.08 -0.51 -2.46
N ARG A 96 14.34 -0.97 -2.30
CA ARG A 96 15.35 -0.26 -1.54
C ARG A 96 15.76 1.06 -2.20
N GLN A 97 15.98 1.07 -3.52
CA GLN A 97 16.30 2.30 -4.25
C GLN A 97 15.18 3.34 -4.13
N LEU A 98 13.92 2.92 -4.24
CA LEU A 98 12.76 3.78 -4.00
C LEU A 98 12.75 4.33 -2.56
N ALA A 99 13.01 3.48 -1.55
CA ALA A 99 13.06 3.91 -0.16
C ALA A 99 14.20 4.92 0.11
N GLU A 100 15.36 4.78 -0.54
CA GLU A 100 16.48 5.74 -0.49
C GLU A 100 16.08 7.11 -1.06
N GLN A 101 15.06 7.16 -1.90
CA GLN A 101 14.45 8.38 -2.46
C GLN A 101 13.17 8.81 -1.71
N ASN A 102 12.94 8.29 -0.50
CA ASN A 102 11.74 8.53 0.32
C ASN A 102 10.41 8.07 -0.32
N ILE A 103 10.46 7.13 -1.26
CA ILE A 103 9.28 6.46 -1.82
C ILE A 103 9.21 5.05 -1.22
N ILE A 104 8.39 4.89 -0.19
CA ILE A 104 8.33 3.64 0.58
C ILE A 104 7.26 2.71 0.01
N CYS A 105 7.67 1.52 -0.40
CA CYS A 105 6.79 0.45 -0.86
C CYS A 105 7.34 -0.93 -0.48
N ASN A 106 6.51 -1.97 -0.64
CA ASN A 106 6.93 -3.34 -0.37
C ASN A 106 7.25 -4.08 -1.67
N TYR A 107 8.37 -4.83 -1.70
CA TYR A 107 8.50 -5.90 -2.68
C TYR A 107 7.54 -7.05 -2.32
N ASN A 108 6.98 -7.69 -3.34
CA ASN A 108 5.97 -8.72 -3.15
C ASN A 108 6.01 -9.76 -4.25
N GLN A 109 5.66 -10.99 -3.89
CA GLN A 109 5.44 -12.05 -4.87
C GLN A 109 4.21 -11.73 -5.72
N LEU A 110 4.31 -11.98 -7.03
CA LEU A 110 3.22 -11.84 -7.99
C LEU A 110 2.73 -13.22 -8.46
N PRO A 111 1.52 -13.30 -9.03
CA PRO A 111 1.07 -14.50 -9.69
C PRO A 111 2.07 -14.98 -10.76
N GLY A 112 2.39 -16.27 -10.73
CA GLY A 112 3.36 -16.85 -11.66
C GLY A 112 4.82 -16.82 -11.20
N ASP A 113 5.15 -16.20 -10.08
CA ASP A 113 6.50 -16.27 -9.49
C ASP A 113 6.79 -17.70 -9.02
N PRO A 114 7.87 -18.33 -9.50
CA PRO A 114 8.15 -19.74 -9.21
C PRO A 114 8.66 -19.97 -7.77
N ASP A 115 9.29 -18.96 -7.17
CA ASP A 115 9.95 -19.07 -5.87
C ASP A 115 9.66 -17.84 -5.00
N PRO A 116 9.03 -18.00 -3.82
CA PRO A 116 8.73 -16.91 -2.91
C PRO A 116 9.95 -16.11 -2.42
N ARG A 117 11.15 -16.69 -2.51
CA ARG A 117 12.40 -16.03 -2.12
C ARG A 117 12.85 -14.96 -3.11
N TYR A 118 12.35 -15.04 -4.35
CA TYR A 118 12.70 -14.13 -5.44
C TYR A 118 11.44 -13.48 -6.02
N PRO A 119 10.80 -12.57 -5.28
CA PRO A 119 9.61 -11.87 -5.74
C PRO A 119 9.93 -10.99 -6.94
N SER A 120 8.99 -10.94 -7.90
CA SER A 120 9.15 -10.19 -9.14
C SER A 120 8.52 -8.79 -9.10
N GLY A 121 7.76 -8.48 -8.05
CA GLY A 121 6.92 -7.30 -8.04
C GLY A 121 7.03 -6.40 -6.82
N LEU A 122 6.39 -5.25 -6.95
CA LEU A 122 6.10 -4.34 -5.84
C LEU A 122 4.60 -4.31 -5.57
N ARG A 123 4.25 -4.15 -4.31
CA ARG A 123 2.89 -3.81 -3.87
C ARG A 123 2.85 -2.35 -3.47
N LEU A 124 2.00 -1.60 -4.13
CA LEU A 124 1.81 -0.17 -3.91
C LEU A 124 0.44 0.06 -3.28
N GLY A 125 0.35 1.06 -2.42
CA GLY A 125 -0.91 1.48 -1.81
C GLY A 125 -1.00 3.00 -1.79
N VAL A 126 -2.18 3.54 -2.08
CA VAL A 126 -2.40 4.99 -2.21
C VAL A 126 -3.26 5.59 -1.08
N GLN A 127 -3.67 4.78 -0.11
CA GLN A 127 -4.58 5.21 0.95
C GLN A 127 -4.00 6.35 1.80
N GLU A 128 -2.72 6.32 2.13
CA GLU A 128 -2.09 7.37 2.90
C GLU A 128 -1.97 8.66 2.09
N MET A 129 -1.56 8.57 0.83
CA MET A 129 -1.48 9.72 -0.06
C MET A 129 -2.84 10.38 -0.25
N THR A 130 -3.90 9.58 -0.39
CA THR A 130 -5.28 10.06 -0.43
C THR A 130 -5.66 10.76 0.88
N ARG A 131 -5.31 10.20 2.03
CA ARG A 131 -5.56 10.80 3.34
C ARG A 131 -4.84 12.13 3.52
N MET A 132 -3.71 12.32 2.88
CA MET A 132 -2.97 13.58 2.85
C MET A 132 -3.47 14.57 1.79
N GLY A 133 -4.54 14.25 1.07
CA GLY A 133 -5.21 15.15 0.13
C GLY A 133 -4.74 15.05 -1.32
N MET A 134 -3.83 14.14 -1.65
CA MET A 134 -3.42 13.88 -3.04
C MET A 134 -4.57 13.27 -3.84
N LYS A 135 -4.64 13.64 -5.12
CA LYS A 135 -5.65 13.20 -6.08
C LYS A 135 -4.98 12.58 -7.32
N GLU A 136 -5.75 12.38 -8.36
CA GLU A 136 -5.31 11.72 -9.59
C GLU A 136 -4.15 12.44 -10.29
N SER A 137 -4.07 13.78 -10.19
CA SER A 137 -2.97 14.57 -10.75
C SER A 137 -1.62 14.23 -10.12
N GLU A 138 -1.59 14.10 -8.81
CA GLU A 138 -0.36 13.77 -8.07
C GLU A 138 0.08 12.31 -8.31
N MET A 139 -0.88 11.43 -8.64
CA MET A 139 -0.56 10.03 -9.00
C MET A 139 0.28 9.94 -10.27
N GLY A 140 0.07 10.84 -11.23
CA GLY A 140 0.92 10.99 -12.42
C GLY A 140 2.35 11.40 -12.07
N GLU A 141 2.51 12.40 -11.21
CA GLU A 141 3.83 12.84 -10.74
C GLU A 141 4.55 11.73 -9.95
N ILE A 142 3.83 11.04 -9.07
CA ILE A 142 4.39 9.90 -8.32
C ILE A 142 4.87 8.80 -9.27
N ALA A 143 4.08 8.44 -10.29
CA ALA A 143 4.45 7.44 -11.27
C ALA A 143 5.74 7.81 -12.04
N GLN A 144 5.85 9.08 -12.46
CA GLN A 144 7.04 9.60 -13.13
C GLN A 144 8.27 9.51 -12.20
N LEU A 145 8.16 9.96 -10.94
CA LEU A 145 9.25 9.88 -9.96
C LEU A 145 9.67 8.43 -9.71
N MET A 146 8.73 7.51 -9.58
CA MET A 146 9.04 6.08 -9.44
C MET A 146 9.74 5.53 -10.68
N GLY A 147 9.25 5.87 -11.88
CA GLY A 147 9.87 5.49 -13.15
C GLY A 147 11.30 6.02 -13.29
N ASP A 148 11.53 7.25 -12.84
CA ASP A 148 12.86 7.87 -12.85
C ASP A 148 13.84 7.16 -11.90
N VAL A 149 13.41 6.79 -10.69
CA VAL A 149 14.23 5.97 -9.78
C VAL A 149 14.57 4.62 -10.39
N MET A 150 13.60 3.94 -10.99
CA MET A 150 13.82 2.65 -11.67
C MET A 150 14.78 2.75 -12.85
N LYS A 151 14.91 3.95 -13.44
CA LYS A 151 15.90 4.29 -14.50
C LYS A 151 17.23 4.83 -13.92
N GLY A 152 17.41 4.82 -12.60
CA GLY A 152 18.65 5.19 -11.90
C GLY A 152 18.83 6.70 -11.66
N LYS A 153 17.77 7.50 -11.73
CA LYS A 153 17.83 8.94 -11.43
C LYS A 153 17.64 9.21 -9.94
N ASP A 154 18.25 10.29 -9.46
CA ASP A 154 18.02 10.85 -8.14
C ASP A 154 16.82 11.81 -8.18
N VAL A 155 15.81 11.55 -7.35
CA VAL A 155 14.57 12.33 -7.28
C VAL A 155 14.25 12.81 -5.86
N LEU A 156 15.18 12.66 -4.92
CA LEU A 156 14.94 12.93 -3.50
C LEU A 156 14.38 14.33 -3.23
N GLN A 157 14.91 15.33 -3.93
CA GLN A 157 14.43 16.72 -3.79
C GLN A 157 13.03 16.91 -4.37
N GLN A 158 12.70 16.26 -5.49
CA GLN A 158 11.38 16.35 -6.11
C GLN A 158 10.33 15.70 -5.21
N VAL A 159 10.63 14.52 -4.66
CA VAL A 159 9.76 13.84 -3.68
C VAL A 159 9.52 14.74 -2.46
N GLY A 160 10.56 15.39 -1.94
CA GLY A 160 10.45 16.34 -0.83
C GLY A 160 9.49 17.49 -1.16
N ARG A 161 9.68 18.15 -2.32
CA ARG A 161 8.82 19.27 -2.76
C ARG A 161 7.36 18.86 -2.97
N LEU A 162 7.13 17.68 -3.54
CA LEU A 162 5.77 17.15 -3.68
C LEU A 162 5.14 16.94 -2.31
N ARG A 163 5.87 16.31 -1.38
CA ARG A 163 5.36 15.99 -0.03
C ARG A 163 5.06 17.23 0.80
N GLU A 164 5.85 18.29 0.67
CA GLU A 164 5.67 19.59 1.38
C GLU A 164 4.34 20.26 1.06
N GLN A 165 3.71 19.97 -0.08
CA GLN A 165 2.42 20.53 -0.47
C GLN A 165 1.23 19.86 0.22
N PHE A 166 1.44 18.68 0.85
CA PHE A 166 0.39 17.84 1.40
C PHE A 166 0.70 17.52 2.87
N THR A 167 0.49 18.50 3.74
CA THR A 167 0.82 18.41 5.18
C THR A 167 -0.41 18.25 6.07
N GLU A 168 -1.60 18.52 5.55
CA GLU A 168 -2.84 18.46 6.30
C GLU A 168 -3.61 17.16 6.03
N VAL A 169 -4.02 16.51 7.11
CA VAL A 169 -4.84 15.29 7.04
C VAL A 169 -6.24 15.65 6.58
N GLN A 170 -6.74 14.92 5.58
CA GLN A 170 -8.10 15.02 5.06
C GLN A 170 -8.97 13.88 5.58
N PHE A 171 -10.28 13.98 5.40
CA PHE A 171 -11.25 12.96 5.81
C PHE A 171 -11.26 12.69 7.33
N CYS A 172 -11.07 13.72 8.14
CA CYS A 172 -11.09 13.66 9.62
C CYS A 172 -12.00 14.74 10.21
#